data_8e598b77e510a8a311cd2f6ce4209a27
#
_entry.id   8e598b77e510a8a311cd2f6ce4209a27
#
_cell.length_a   1.000
_cell.length_b   1.000
_cell.length_c   1.000
_cell.angle_alpha   90.00
_cell.angle_beta   90.00
_cell.angle_gamma   90.00
#
_symmetry.space_group_name_H-M   'P 1'
#
loop_
_entity.id
_entity.type
_entity.pdbx_description
1 polymer ?
#
loop_
_entity_poly.entity_id
_entity_poly.type
_entity_poly.pdbx_seq_one_letter_code
_entity_poly.pdbx_strand_id
1 'polypeptide(L)'
;MEFALRIATWALAALATAAALPAFGQVNININVPGLVQVAPPPPRYEVMPGPRPGQVWVPGRWVWNERDYVWRAGRWQQDRPDYVYAPGRWVQAGGGWRWVDDQWKPGKPPKHGKHDHGHGHDRDDDDGYHCPPGQAKKGRC
;
A
#
# COMPACT_ATOMS: atom_id res chain seq x y z
N MET A 1 80.68 -3.30 -58.24
CA MET A 1 79.74 -2.16 -58.09
C MET A 1 78.52 -2.67 -57.36
N GLU A 2 78.52 -2.58 -56.03
CA GLU A 2 77.49 -3.11 -55.23
C GLU A 2 76.86 -1.96 -54.44
N PHE A 3 75.63 -1.68 -54.73
CA PHE A 3 74.82 -0.77 -53.92
C PHE A 3 73.98 -1.57 -52.95
N ALA A 4 74.47 -1.64 -51.75
CA ALA A 4 73.69 -2.21 -50.64
C ALA A 4 72.60 -1.23 -50.14
N LEU A 5 71.36 -1.54 -50.45
CA LEU A 5 70.19 -0.79 -49.95
C LEU A 5 69.89 -1.21 -48.56
N ARG A 6 70.17 -0.34 -47.59
CA ARG A 6 69.79 -0.55 -46.18
C ARG A 6 68.36 -0.08 -45.95
N ILE A 7 67.46 -1.01 -45.86
CA ILE A 7 66.09 -0.72 -45.41
C ILE A 7 66.06 -0.65 -43.88
N ALA A 8 65.87 0.56 -43.33
CA ALA A 8 65.70 0.78 -41.95
C ALA A 8 64.22 0.46 -41.56
N THR A 9 64.01 -0.64 -40.90
CA THR A 9 62.73 -1.02 -40.34
C THR A 9 62.47 -0.26 -39.03
N TRP A 10 61.57 0.71 -39.06
CA TRP A 10 61.07 1.38 -37.88
C TRP A 10 59.99 0.49 -37.22
N ALA A 11 60.34 -0.11 -36.09
CA ALA A 11 59.39 -0.83 -35.24
C ALA A 11 58.61 0.20 -34.43
N LEU A 12 57.37 0.43 -34.78
CA LEU A 12 56.41 1.17 -33.94
C LEU A 12 55.97 0.28 -32.78
N ALA A 13 56.54 0.57 -31.59
CA ALA A 13 56.05 -0.01 -30.34
C ALA A 13 54.74 0.73 -29.93
N ALA A 14 53.59 0.13 -30.17
CA ALA A 14 52.33 0.62 -29.66
C ALA A 14 52.22 0.26 -28.19
N LEU A 15 52.39 1.25 -27.28
CA LEU A 15 52.03 1.10 -25.86
C LEU A 15 50.52 1.07 -25.72
N ALA A 16 49.98 -0.11 -25.50
CA ALA A 16 48.59 -0.30 -25.10
C ALA A 16 48.48 0.08 -23.61
N THR A 17 48.07 1.30 -23.31
CA THR A 17 47.66 1.72 -21.96
C THR A 17 46.32 1.08 -21.63
N ALA A 18 46.32 -0.03 -20.89
CA ALA A 18 45.12 -0.63 -20.30
C ALA A 18 44.59 0.35 -19.23
N ALA A 19 43.53 1.08 -19.60
CA ALA A 19 42.76 1.86 -18.62
C ALA A 19 42.04 0.89 -17.66
N ALA A 20 42.58 0.74 -16.46
CA ALA A 20 41.92 0.03 -15.37
C ALA A 20 40.69 0.84 -14.95
N LEU A 21 39.51 0.40 -15.32
CA LEU A 21 38.26 0.95 -14.81
C LEU A 21 38.18 0.61 -13.32
N PRO A 22 37.89 1.58 -12.45
CA PRO A 22 37.65 1.27 -11.05
C PRO A 22 36.38 0.41 -10.98
N ALA A 23 36.52 -0.84 -10.55
CA ALA A 23 35.43 -1.67 -10.18
C ALA A 23 34.82 -1.08 -8.90
N PHE A 24 33.72 -0.34 -9.03
CA PHE A 24 32.89 0.03 -7.89
C PHE A 24 32.30 -1.26 -7.32
N GLY A 25 33.00 -1.85 -6.37
CA GLY A 25 32.47 -2.96 -5.60
C GLY A 25 31.21 -2.48 -4.90
N GLN A 26 30.05 -3.03 -5.29
CA GLN A 26 28.83 -2.83 -4.52
C GLN A 26 29.05 -3.45 -3.15
N VAL A 27 29.27 -2.62 -2.16
CA VAL A 27 29.28 -3.04 -0.76
C VAL A 27 27.84 -3.33 -0.38
N ASN A 28 27.45 -4.59 -0.44
CA ASN A 28 26.17 -5.06 0.08
C ASN A 28 26.27 -5.05 1.62
N ILE A 29 25.98 -3.89 2.23
CA ILE A 29 25.88 -3.78 3.68
C ILE A 29 24.58 -4.46 4.08
N ASN A 30 24.66 -5.71 4.46
CA ASN A 30 23.55 -6.47 5.02
C ASN A 30 23.32 -5.98 6.46
N ILE A 31 22.62 -4.85 6.60
CA ILE A 31 22.21 -4.35 7.91
C ILE A 31 21.07 -5.24 8.39
N ASN A 32 21.39 -6.18 9.26
CA ASN A 32 20.39 -7.03 9.90
C ASN A 32 19.57 -6.20 10.90
N VAL A 33 18.60 -5.44 10.41
CA VAL A 33 17.67 -4.68 11.26
C VAL A 33 16.62 -5.67 11.79
N PRO A 34 16.48 -5.82 13.11
CA PRO A 34 15.48 -6.71 13.68
C PRO A 34 14.08 -6.46 13.11
N GLY A 35 13.42 -7.52 12.66
CA GLY A 35 12.10 -7.43 12.04
C GLY A 35 12.07 -7.02 10.56
N LEU A 36 13.24 -6.86 9.91
CA LEU A 36 13.36 -6.58 8.48
C LEU A 36 13.71 -7.88 7.72
N VAL A 37 12.88 -8.25 6.77
CA VAL A 37 13.07 -9.42 5.92
C VAL A 37 13.60 -8.96 4.56
N GLN A 38 14.73 -9.49 4.13
CA GLN A 38 15.37 -9.11 2.86
C GLN A 38 14.65 -9.70 1.62
N VAL A 39 13.92 -10.78 1.81
CA VAL A 39 13.17 -11.47 0.75
C VAL A 39 11.77 -10.90 0.67
N ALA A 40 11.31 -10.59 -0.54
CA ALA A 40 9.94 -10.11 -0.75
C ALA A 40 8.92 -11.19 -0.37
N PRO A 41 7.82 -10.81 0.30
CA PRO A 41 6.74 -11.75 0.57
C PRO A 41 6.11 -12.20 -0.75
N PRO A 42 5.69 -13.48 -0.86
CA PRO A 42 4.94 -13.93 -2.02
C PRO A 42 3.62 -13.15 -2.15
N PRO A 43 3.01 -13.14 -3.35
CA PRO A 43 1.68 -12.57 -3.53
C PRO A 43 0.66 -13.17 -2.54
N PRO A 44 -0.30 -12.39 -2.05
CA PRO A 44 -1.36 -12.92 -1.20
C PRO A 44 -2.09 -14.09 -1.88
N ARG A 45 -2.39 -15.14 -1.12
CA ARG A 45 -3.23 -16.22 -1.64
C ARG A 45 -4.68 -15.79 -1.61
N TYR A 46 -5.38 -16.14 -2.68
CA TYR A 46 -6.82 -15.98 -2.69
C TYR A 46 -7.45 -17.03 -1.76
N GLU A 47 -8.23 -16.56 -0.79
CA GLU A 47 -9.06 -17.41 0.06
C GLU A 47 -10.52 -17.04 -0.15
N VAL A 48 -11.34 -18.06 -0.29
CA VAL A 48 -12.80 -17.86 -0.29
C VAL A 48 -13.20 -17.43 1.11
N MET A 49 -13.66 -16.18 1.26
CA MET A 49 -14.17 -15.71 2.54
C MET A 49 -15.47 -16.46 2.87
N PRO A 50 -15.53 -17.14 4.03
CA PRO A 50 -16.75 -17.82 4.45
C PRO A 50 -17.89 -16.80 4.68
N GLY A 51 -19.11 -17.28 4.67
CA GLY A 51 -20.28 -16.44 4.95
C GLY A 51 -20.17 -15.71 6.31
N PRO A 52 -20.73 -14.49 6.43
CA PRO A 52 -20.58 -13.66 7.61
C PRO A 52 -21.09 -14.37 8.87
N ARG A 53 -20.40 -14.14 10.00
CA ARG A 53 -20.79 -14.68 11.32
C ARG A 53 -21.13 -13.54 12.26
N PRO A 54 -22.30 -13.56 12.92
CA PRO A 54 -22.67 -12.53 13.88
C PRO A 54 -21.62 -12.36 14.98
N GLY A 55 -21.25 -11.11 15.31
CA GLY A 55 -20.28 -10.79 16.34
C GLY A 55 -18.83 -11.20 16.02
N GLN A 56 -18.51 -11.54 14.78
CA GLN A 56 -17.16 -11.90 14.37
C GLN A 56 -16.74 -11.13 13.11
N VAL A 57 -15.44 -10.83 13.02
CA VAL A 57 -14.80 -10.26 11.86
C VAL A 57 -13.85 -11.28 11.23
N TRP A 58 -13.81 -11.32 9.91
CA TRP A 58 -12.86 -12.16 9.19
C TRP A 58 -11.47 -11.54 9.18
N VAL A 59 -10.48 -12.26 9.72
CA VAL A 59 -9.06 -11.93 9.62
C VAL A 59 -8.51 -12.68 8.41
N PRO A 60 -8.11 -12.00 7.34
CA PRO A 60 -7.58 -12.65 6.14
C PRO A 60 -6.34 -13.48 6.43
N GLY A 61 -6.10 -14.50 5.63
CA GLY A 61 -4.86 -15.23 5.65
C GLY A 61 -3.66 -14.35 5.29
N ARG A 62 -2.50 -14.73 5.75
CA ARG A 62 -1.27 -13.95 5.56
C ARG A 62 -0.03 -14.83 5.48
N TRP A 63 0.99 -14.31 4.81
CA TRP A 63 2.33 -14.87 4.89
C TRP A 63 2.98 -14.42 6.20
N VAL A 64 3.63 -15.37 6.88
CA VAL A 64 4.41 -15.14 8.09
C VAL A 64 5.83 -15.61 7.83
N TRP A 65 6.81 -14.76 8.11
CA TRP A 65 8.21 -15.12 8.03
C TRP A 65 8.62 -15.90 9.28
N ASN A 66 9.27 -17.07 9.09
CA ASN A 66 9.71 -17.95 10.17
C ASN A 66 11.24 -17.95 10.34
N GLU A 67 11.91 -16.88 9.93
CA GLU A 67 13.37 -16.71 9.91
C GLU A 67 14.08 -17.41 8.74
N ARG A 68 13.38 -18.26 7.99
CA ARG A 68 13.91 -18.96 6.83
C ARG A 68 13.05 -18.78 5.60
N ASP A 69 11.75 -18.98 5.74
CA ASP A 69 10.78 -19.02 4.65
C ASP A 69 9.48 -18.32 5.02
N TYR A 70 8.71 -17.94 4.00
CA TYR A 70 7.34 -17.50 4.19
C TYR A 70 6.39 -18.69 4.30
N VAL A 71 5.68 -18.77 5.42
CA VAL A 71 4.66 -19.78 5.69
C VAL A 71 3.28 -19.13 5.65
N TRP A 72 2.35 -19.73 4.90
CA TRP A 72 0.99 -19.23 4.85
C TRP A 72 0.22 -19.61 6.11
N ARG A 73 -0.39 -18.62 6.75
CA ARG A 73 -1.41 -18.80 7.79
C ARG A 73 -2.76 -18.46 7.21
N ALA A 74 -3.67 -19.43 7.20
CA ALA A 74 -5.03 -19.28 6.72
C ALA A 74 -5.80 -18.22 7.52
N GLY A 75 -6.78 -17.62 6.87
CA GLY A 75 -7.70 -16.70 7.52
C GLY A 75 -8.53 -17.37 8.62
N ARG A 76 -9.02 -16.57 9.53
CA ARG A 76 -9.80 -17.03 10.69
C ARG A 76 -10.86 -16.02 11.12
N TRP A 77 -11.88 -16.49 11.79
CA TRP A 77 -12.82 -15.64 12.47
C TRP A 77 -12.24 -15.16 13.81
N GLN A 78 -12.45 -13.90 14.13
CA GLN A 78 -12.08 -13.27 15.38
C GLN A 78 -13.28 -12.52 15.94
N GLN A 79 -13.38 -12.46 17.28
CA GLN A 79 -14.42 -11.68 17.96
C GLN A 79 -14.38 -10.23 17.48
N ASP A 80 -15.51 -9.70 17.09
CA ASP A 80 -15.67 -8.29 16.74
C ASP A 80 -15.56 -7.40 17.98
N ARG A 81 -15.17 -6.16 17.79
CA ARG A 81 -15.13 -5.15 18.85
C ARG A 81 -16.15 -4.06 18.51
N PRO A 82 -17.21 -3.92 19.29
CA PRO A 82 -18.16 -2.83 19.09
C PRO A 82 -17.43 -1.48 18.99
N ASP A 83 -17.89 -0.61 18.11
CA ASP A 83 -17.33 0.73 17.87
C ASP A 83 -15.91 0.77 17.28
N TYR A 84 -15.36 -0.38 16.90
CA TYR A 84 -14.08 -0.45 16.22
C TYR A 84 -14.19 -1.09 14.83
N VAL A 85 -13.29 -0.69 13.95
CA VAL A 85 -13.13 -1.30 12.62
C VAL A 85 -11.79 -2.02 12.59
N TYR A 86 -11.82 -3.27 12.21
CA TYR A 86 -10.62 -4.07 12.02
C TYR A 86 -9.84 -3.62 10.77
N ALA A 87 -8.56 -3.31 10.96
CA ALA A 87 -7.63 -3.01 9.87
C ALA A 87 -6.60 -4.15 9.78
N PRO A 88 -6.61 -4.97 8.73
CA PRO A 88 -5.69 -6.09 8.60
C PRO A 88 -4.24 -5.63 8.52
N GLY A 89 -3.36 -6.42 9.08
CA GLY A 89 -1.92 -6.22 8.95
C GLY A 89 -1.44 -6.42 7.51
N ARG A 90 -0.26 -5.90 7.21
CA ARG A 90 0.32 -6.00 5.86
C ARG A 90 1.83 -5.94 5.87
N TRP A 91 2.44 -6.53 4.86
CA TRP A 91 3.83 -6.33 4.56
C TRP A 91 4.04 -4.98 3.88
N VAL A 92 5.05 -4.23 4.32
CA VAL A 92 5.45 -2.96 3.71
C VAL A 92 6.93 -2.97 3.42
N GLN A 93 7.32 -2.35 2.33
CA GLN A 93 8.72 -2.15 2.01
C GLN A 93 9.27 -1.02 2.87
N ALA A 94 10.40 -1.24 3.53
CA ALA A 94 11.06 -0.26 4.39
C ALA A 94 12.54 -0.61 4.55
N GLY A 95 13.42 0.39 4.52
CA GLY A 95 14.84 0.24 4.82
C GLY A 95 15.60 -0.80 3.98
N GLY A 96 15.21 -0.99 2.72
CA GLY A 96 15.83 -1.96 1.82
C GLY A 96 15.34 -3.41 1.99
N GLY A 97 14.31 -3.64 2.78
CA GLY A 97 13.69 -4.94 2.97
C GLY A 97 12.18 -4.82 3.20
N TRP A 98 11.61 -5.84 3.83
CA TRP A 98 10.18 -5.95 4.10
C TRP A 98 9.92 -6.06 5.59
N ARG A 99 8.91 -5.34 6.06
CA ARG A 99 8.48 -5.35 7.46
C ARG A 99 6.99 -5.63 7.54
N TRP A 100 6.61 -6.47 8.49
CA TRP A 100 5.21 -6.66 8.82
C TRP A 100 4.70 -5.50 9.67
N VAL A 101 3.55 -4.93 9.29
CA VAL A 101 2.76 -4.00 10.09
C VAL A 101 1.58 -4.78 10.66
N ASP A 102 1.48 -4.83 11.97
CA ASP A 102 0.44 -5.60 12.65
C ASP A 102 -0.97 -5.09 12.36
N ASP A 103 -1.91 -5.99 12.50
CA ASP A 103 -3.33 -5.67 12.47
C ASP A 103 -3.72 -4.75 13.65
N GLN A 104 -4.71 -3.91 13.42
CA GLN A 104 -5.14 -2.91 14.38
C GLN A 104 -6.66 -2.81 14.42
N TRP A 105 -7.18 -2.51 15.59
CA TRP A 105 -8.54 -2.04 15.77
C TRP A 105 -8.54 -0.52 15.83
N LYS A 106 -9.21 0.12 14.89
CA LYS A 106 -9.34 1.57 14.83
C LYS A 106 -10.72 1.97 15.31
N PRO A 107 -10.87 3.06 16.07
CA PRO A 107 -12.19 3.57 16.41
C PRO A 107 -13.06 3.70 15.16
N GLY A 108 -14.21 3.07 15.17
CA GLY A 108 -15.21 3.21 14.12
C GLY A 108 -15.78 4.62 14.13
N LYS A 109 -16.18 5.12 12.97
CA LYS A 109 -17.04 6.31 12.95
C LYS A 109 -18.39 5.90 13.52
N PRO A 110 -18.92 6.58 14.55
CA PRO A 110 -20.27 6.29 15.02
C PRO A 110 -21.21 6.37 13.80
N PRO A 111 -22.19 5.46 13.69
CA PRO A 111 -23.16 5.55 12.64
C PRO A 111 -23.73 6.98 12.69
N LYS A 112 -23.68 7.68 11.57
CA LYS A 112 -24.40 8.94 11.44
C LYS A 112 -25.86 8.56 11.70
N HIS A 113 -26.36 8.90 12.89
CA HIS A 113 -27.79 8.88 13.10
C HIS A 113 -28.36 9.70 11.96
N GLY A 114 -29.01 9.02 11.01
CA GLY A 114 -29.76 9.71 9.98
C GLY A 114 -30.63 10.68 10.77
N LYS A 115 -30.49 11.98 10.49
CA LYS A 115 -31.53 12.92 10.88
C LYS A 115 -32.80 12.24 10.35
N HIS A 116 -33.60 11.69 11.26
CA HIS A 116 -34.96 11.42 10.93
C HIS A 116 -35.51 12.80 10.58
N ASP A 117 -35.53 13.13 9.31
CA ASP A 117 -36.44 14.12 8.83
C ASP A 117 -37.81 13.60 9.22
N HIS A 118 -38.27 14.04 10.37
CA HIS A 118 -39.68 14.01 10.68
C HIS A 118 -40.30 14.88 9.60
N GLY A 119 -40.62 14.26 8.46
CA GLY A 119 -41.53 14.84 7.52
C GLY A 119 -42.83 15.11 8.29
N HIS A 120 -42.97 16.34 8.73
CA HIS A 120 -44.29 16.83 9.08
C HIS A 120 -45.11 16.67 7.83
N GLY A 121 -45.95 15.60 7.83
CA GLY A 121 -47.03 15.49 6.91
C GLY A 121 -47.93 16.70 7.16
N HIS A 122 -47.74 17.71 6.33
CA HIS A 122 -48.76 18.74 6.19
C HIS A 122 -49.89 18.08 5.42
N ASP A 123 -50.98 17.79 6.14
CA ASP A 123 -52.26 17.59 5.54
C ASP A 123 -52.52 18.72 4.55
N ARG A 124 -52.81 18.33 3.32
CA ARG A 124 -53.17 19.25 2.26
C ARG A 124 -54.60 19.68 2.52
N ASP A 125 -54.73 20.80 3.17
CA ASP A 125 -55.91 21.62 2.99
C ASP A 125 -55.68 22.44 1.69
N ASP A 126 -56.51 22.19 0.72
CA ASP A 126 -56.56 22.89 -0.57
C ASP A 126 -56.97 24.34 -0.32
N ASP A 127 -55.98 25.20 -0.11
CA ASP A 127 -56.18 26.64 -0.17
C ASP A 127 -55.22 27.21 -1.21
N ASP A 128 -55.76 27.74 -2.31
CA ASP A 128 -55.07 28.37 -3.44
C ASP A 128 -54.33 29.64 -3.01
N GLY A 129 -53.44 29.51 -2.04
CA GLY A 129 -52.60 30.61 -1.57
C GLY A 129 -51.20 30.57 -2.23
N TYR A 130 -50.81 31.64 -2.90
CA TYR A 130 -49.52 31.87 -3.47
C TYR A 130 -48.41 31.43 -2.48
N HIS A 131 -47.74 30.36 -2.78
CA HIS A 131 -46.66 29.82 -1.94
C HIS A 131 -45.39 30.63 -2.20
N CYS A 132 -45.06 31.54 -1.29
CA CYS A 132 -43.85 32.30 -1.34
C CYS A 132 -42.63 31.43 -1.00
N PRO A 133 -41.62 31.26 -1.87
CA PRO A 133 -40.46 30.46 -1.59
C PRO A 133 -39.69 30.93 -0.35
N PRO A 134 -39.14 29.99 0.49
CA PRO A 134 -38.37 30.36 1.66
C PRO A 134 -37.16 31.24 1.29
N GLY A 135 -37.10 32.44 1.79
CA GLY A 135 -36.05 33.42 1.50
C GLY A 135 -36.51 34.64 0.70
N GLN A 136 -37.66 34.60 0.03
CA GLN A 136 -38.24 35.76 -0.62
C GLN A 136 -39.20 36.53 0.31
N ALA A 137 -39.87 35.84 1.22
CA ALA A 137 -40.71 36.46 2.24
C ALA A 137 -39.95 37.49 3.12
N LYS A 138 -38.68 37.20 3.44
CA LYS A 138 -37.84 38.13 4.22
C LYS A 138 -37.45 39.41 3.47
N LYS A 139 -37.68 39.49 2.16
CA LYS A 139 -37.35 40.63 1.32
C LYS A 139 -38.57 41.43 0.83
N GLY A 140 -39.75 41.10 1.34
CA GLY A 140 -40.99 41.78 0.98
C GLY A 140 -41.37 41.67 -0.51
N ARG A 141 -40.97 40.57 -1.17
CA ARG A 141 -41.14 40.40 -2.62
C ARG A 141 -42.26 39.42 -3.00
N CYS A 142 -43.01 38.97 -2.06
CA CYS A 142 -44.30 38.35 -2.24
C CYS A 142 -45.34 39.09 -1.40
#